data_118ba11b5bce20735872c084814baa80
#
_entry.id   118ba11b5bce20735872c084814baa80
#
_cell.length_a   1.000
_cell.length_b   1.000
_cell.length_c   1.000
_cell.angle_alpha   90.00
_cell.angle_beta   90.00
_cell.angle_gamma   90.00
#
_symmetry.space_group_name_H-M   'P 1'
#
loop_
_entity.id
_entity.type
_entity.pdbx_description
1 polymer ?
#
loop_
_entity_poly.entity_id
_entity_poly.type
_entity_poly.pdbx_seq_one_letter_code
_entity_poly.pdbx_strand_id
1 'polypeptide(L)'
;MDRKDFIKNSTILGSATILPVNNVFSRGVNENGIDKLVDNNGNFIQKSLPYNKTFLEPHMDEETLHLHYEFHHGGAVKGANKDLDNIKKHLKSGEMEMVDLWTRKLAYHFSSHVLHSIFWTNLTNKKTQPKADLLKQIEKDFGSFDKLQAYIAKVSKSVEGSGWGILGYQPYSQSLTLLQCENHQKLTQWGVIPILVIDVWEHAYYLKHKNKRGDFVDTVLDIIDWDNVADRYNTAIKLR
;
A
#
# COMPACT_ATOMS: atom_id res chain seq x y z
N MET A 1 -41.95 -3.70 -25.41
CA MET A 1 -41.57 -2.62 -24.47
C MET A 1 -40.40 -1.90 -25.10
N ASP A 2 -40.64 -0.69 -25.63
CA ASP A 2 -39.65 0.06 -26.42
C ASP A 2 -38.62 0.71 -25.45
N ARG A 3 -37.39 0.83 -25.93
CA ARG A 3 -36.27 1.42 -25.15
C ARG A 3 -36.57 2.85 -24.65
N LYS A 4 -37.52 3.54 -25.25
CA LYS A 4 -37.99 4.88 -24.86
C LYS A 4 -38.91 4.87 -23.62
N ASP A 5 -39.61 3.76 -23.36
CA ASP A 5 -40.55 3.66 -22.24
C ASP A 5 -39.84 3.32 -20.92
N PHE A 6 -38.65 2.72 -20.98
CA PHE A 6 -37.83 2.45 -19.82
C PHE A 6 -37.23 3.73 -19.19
N ILE A 7 -36.94 4.72 -20.02
CA ILE A 7 -36.30 5.98 -19.54
C ILE A 7 -37.33 6.94 -18.91
N LYS A 8 -38.62 6.84 -19.24
CA LYS A 8 -39.67 7.75 -18.72
C LYS A 8 -40.14 7.41 -17.31
N ASN A 9 -39.93 6.21 -16.84
CA ASN A 9 -40.44 5.78 -15.52
C ASN A 9 -39.38 5.78 -14.38
N SER A 10 -38.21 6.36 -14.60
CA SER A 10 -37.14 6.44 -13.62
C SER A 10 -36.94 7.83 -13.01
N THR A 11 -38.00 8.66 -12.96
CA THR A 11 -38.00 9.89 -12.17
C THR A 11 -38.39 9.56 -10.73
N ILE A 12 -37.51 8.92 -9.97
CA ILE A 12 -37.54 8.96 -8.53
C ILE A 12 -36.77 10.21 -8.13
N LEU A 13 -37.52 11.25 -7.74
CA LEU A 13 -37.02 12.39 -6.97
C LEU A 13 -36.59 11.88 -5.60
N GLY A 14 -35.38 11.31 -5.54
CA GLY A 14 -34.63 11.14 -4.32
C GLY A 14 -33.81 12.39 -4.12
N SER A 15 -34.19 13.26 -3.20
CA SER A 15 -33.30 14.26 -2.63
C SER A 15 -32.10 13.53 -2.04
N ALA A 16 -31.05 13.34 -2.82
CA ALA A 16 -29.76 12.93 -2.32
C ALA A 16 -29.25 14.05 -1.43
N THR A 17 -29.47 13.93 -0.14
CA THR A 17 -28.67 14.65 0.84
C THR A 17 -27.23 14.22 0.60
N ILE A 18 -26.48 15.09 -0.07
CA ILE A 18 -25.02 14.99 -0.15
C ILE A 18 -24.52 15.11 1.28
N LEU A 19 -24.36 13.97 1.95
CA LEU A 19 -23.63 13.93 3.21
C LEU A 19 -22.21 14.43 2.88
N PRO A 20 -21.68 15.39 3.64
CA PRO A 20 -20.33 15.88 3.40
C PRO A 20 -19.37 14.69 3.51
N VAL A 21 -18.57 14.47 2.47
CA VAL A 21 -17.55 13.40 2.36
C VAL A 21 -16.56 13.42 3.53
N ASN A 22 -16.57 14.52 4.32
CA ASN A 22 -15.69 14.70 5.49
C ASN A 22 -15.91 13.72 6.64
N ASN A 23 -17.01 12.97 6.70
CA ASN A 23 -17.30 12.10 7.85
C ASN A 23 -17.03 10.61 7.62
N VAL A 24 -16.67 10.18 6.41
CA VAL A 24 -16.40 8.76 6.15
C VAL A 24 -14.98 8.36 6.60
N PHE A 25 -14.06 9.32 6.69
CA PHE A 25 -12.67 9.09 7.09
C PHE A 25 -12.32 9.56 8.51
N SER A 26 -13.27 10.11 9.28
CA SER A 26 -13.00 10.72 10.59
C SER A 26 -13.29 9.82 11.80
N ARG A 27 -13.61 8.54 11.62
CA ARG A 27 -13.65 7.61 12.75
C ARG A 27 -12.19 7.28 13.11
N GLY A 28 -11.76 7.84 14.24
CA GLY A 28 -10.41 7.79 14.74
C GLY A 28 -9.77 6.42 14.63
N VAL A 29 -8.83 6.33 13.70
CA VAL A 29 -7.84 5.28 13.72
C VAL A 29 -6.86 5.70 14.82
N ASN A 30 -6.70 4.86 15.84
CA ASN A 30 -5.75 5.05 16.93
C ASN A 30 -4.38 5.45 16.37
N GLU A 31 -3.61 6.23 17.13
CA GLU A 31 -2.26 6.68 16.79
C GLU A 31 -1.29 5.55 16.43
N ASN A 32 -1.65 4.29 16.72
CA ASN A 32 -0.94 3.05 16.36
C ASN A 32 -1.66 2.23 15.26
N GLY A 33 -2.60 2.82 14.53
CA GLY A 33 -3.34 2.16 13.45
C GLY A 33 -2.70 2.32 12.08
N ILE A 34 -3.41 1.89 11.02
CA ILE A 34 -3.06 2.23 9.63
C ILE A 34 -2.86 3.74 9.57
N ASP A 35 -1.67 4.15 9.22
CA ASP A 35 -1.28 5.55 9.21
C ASP A 35 -2.27 6.42 8.46
N LYS A 36 -2.75 7.49 9.10
CA LYS A 36 -3.54 8.50 8.41
C LYS A 36 -2.66 9.15 7.34
N LEU A 37 -2.96 8.90 6.08
CA LEU A 37 -2.21 9.37 4.92
C LEU A 37 -2.80 10.65 4.31
N VAL A 38 -3.67 11.34 5.04
CA VAL A 38 -4.33 12.57 4.59
C VAL A 38 -4.24 13.67 5.67
N ASP A 39 -4.21 14.91 5.21
CA ASP A 39 -4.35 16.10 6.07
C ASP A 39 -5.83 16.35 6.47
N ASN A 40 -6.06 17.44 7.19
CA ASN A 40 -7.42 17.81 7.63
C ASN A 40 -8.34 18.25 6.47
N ASN A 41 -7.78 18.55 5.31
CA ASN A 41 -8.50 18.93 4.08
C ASN A 41 -8.80 17.74 3.18
N GLY A 42 -8.29 16.53 3.55
CA GLY A 42 -8.42 15.31 2.78
C GLY A 42 -7.40 15.19 1.62
N ASN A 43 -6.32 15.98 1.63
CA ASN A 43 -5.22 15.81 0.70
C ASN A 43 -4.26 14.75 1.20
N PHE A 44 -3.74 13.92 0.30
CA PHE A 44 -2.71 12.94 0.64
C PHE A 44 -1.41 13.63 1.04
N ILE A 45 -0.75 13.13 2.08
CA ILE A 45 0.48 13.68 2.63
C ILE A 45 1.57 12.61 2.71
N GLN A 46 2.79 13.01 2.33
CA GLN A 46 3.97 12.19 2.57
C GLN A 46 4.48 12.45 3.98
N LYS A 47 4.45 11.42 4.83
CA LYS A 47 5.06 11.50 6.17
C LYS A 47 6.58 11.47 6.07
N SER A 48 7.25 12.15 6.98
CA SER A 48 8.71 12.08 7.10
C SER A 48 9.18 10.64 7.32
N LEU A 49 10.38 10.31 6.82
CA LEU A 49 11.01 9.05 7.13
C LEU A 49 11.17 8.89 8.66
N PRO A 50 10.96 7.69 9.21
CA PRO A 50 11.12 7.44 10.65
C PRO A 50 12.60 7.45 11.09
N TYR A 51 13.54 7.58 10.15
CA TYR A 51 14.98 7.57 10.34
C TYR A 51 15.68 8.49 9.33
N ASN A 52 16.96 8.79 9.56
CA ASN A 52 17.77 9.51 8.57
C ASN A 52 18.14 8.62 7.37
N LYS A 53 18.53 9.22 6.25
CA LYS A 53 18.73 8.52 4.97
C LYS A 53 19.89 7.51 5.00
N THR A 54 20.83 7.63 5.93
CA THR A 54 21.95 6.70 6.10
C THR A 54 21.66 5.56 7.08
N PHE A 55 20.50 5.56 7.74
CA PHE A 55 20.18 4.62 8.82
C PHE A 55 20.18 3.14 8.39
N LEU A 56 19.84 2.89 7.14
CA LEU A 56 19.75 1.52 6.59
C LEU A 56 21.04 1.03 5.96
N GLU A 57 22.11 1.83 5.97
CA GLU A 57 23.42 1.36 5.50
C GLU A 57 23.98 0.24 6.38
N PRO A 58 24.70 -0.71 5.80
CA PRO A 58 25.10 -0.83 4.40
C PRO A 58 24.05 -1.52 3.51
N HIS A 59 22.87 -1.83 3.99
CA HIS A 59 21.85 -2.62 3.28
C HIS A 59 21.21 -1.81 2.13
N MET A 60 20.80 -0.60 2.40
CA MET A 60 20.30 0.37 1.43
C MET A 60 21.13 1.65 1.54
N ASP A 61 21.69 2.12 0.42
CA ASP A 61 22.52 3.34 0.40
C ASP A 61 21.67 4.61 0.43
N GLU A 62 22.30 5.71 0.90
CA GLU A 62 21.65 7.00 1.05
C GLU A 62 21.08 7.53 -0.26
N GLU A 63 21.80 7.37 -1.39
CA GLU A 63 21.37 7.85 -2.70
C GLU A 63 20.10 7.15 -3.15
N THR A 64 20.06 5.80 -3.10
CA THR A 64 18.88 5.01 -3.42
C THR A 64 17.70 5.43 -2.56
N LEU A 65 17.89 5.54 -1.24
CA LEU A 65 16.82 5.91 -0.33
C LEU A 65 16.33 7.34 -0.58
N HIS A 66 17.24 8.29 -0.84
CA HIS A 66 16.89 9.67 -1.17
C HIS A 66 16.04 9.76 -2.44
N LEU A 67 16.50 9.18 -3.54
CA LEU A 67 15.78 9.21 -4.80
C LEU A 67 14.43 8.50 -4.72
N HIS A 68 14.39 7.37 -4.04
CA HIS A 68 13.18 6.57 -3.85
C HIS A 68 12.13 7.33 -3.02
N TYR A 69 12.54 7.94 -1.91
CA TYR A 69 11.61 8.68 -1.05
C TYR A 69 11.15 10.00 -1.68
N GLU A 70 12.08 10.84 -2.17
CA GLU A 70 11.72 12.18 -2.65
C GLU A 70 10.98 12.17 -3.99
N PHE A 71 11.41 11.32 -4.93
CA PHE A 71 10.90 11.35 -6.29
C PHE A 71 9.84 10.28 -6.56
N HIS A 72 10.06 9.03 -6.18
CA HIS A 72 9.08 7.97 -6.42
C HIS A 72 7.90 8.07 -5.46
N HIS A 73 8.13 8.08 -4.15
CA HIS A 73 7.06 8.26 -3.17
C HIS A 73 6.45 9.66 -3.25
N GLY A 74 7.26 10.72 -3.26
CA GLY A 74 6.77 12.10 -3.38
C GLY A 74 6.00 12.34 -4.69
N GLY A 75 6.44 11.72 -5.78
CA GLY A 75 5.73 11.73 -7.07
C GLY A 75 4.36 11.06 -6.99
N ALA A 76 4.26 9.93 -6.30
CA ALA A 76 3.00 9.22 -6.08
C ALA A 76 1.99 10.07 -5.30
N VAL A 77 2.43 10.75 -4.23
CA VAL A 77 1.58 11.65 -3.43
C VAL A 77 1.05 12.82 -4.28
N LYS A 78 1.95 13.48 -5.03
CA LYS A 78 1.55 14.57 -5.94
C LYS A 78 0.58 14.08 -7.01
N GLY A 79 0.85 12.89 -7.58
CA GLY A 79 -0.02 12.25 -8.59
C GLY A 79 -1.40 11.94 -8.03
N ALA A 80 -1.49 11.33 -6.86
CA ALA A 80 -2.75 10.97 -6.21
C ALA A 80 -3.61 12.22 -5.90
N ASN A 81 -3.01 13.29 -5.38
CA ASN A 81 -3.73 14.55 -5.15
C ASN A 81 -4.26 15.16 -6.46
N LYS A 82 -3.42 15.21 -7.51
CA LYS A 82 -3.84 15.69 -8.83
C LYS A 82 -5.01 14.88 -9.39
N ASP A 83 -4.95 13.56 -9.29
CA ASP A 83 -6.00 12.68 -9.81
C ASP A 83 -7.31 12.88 -9.05
N LEU A 84 -7.23 12.97 -7.70
CA LEU A 84 -8.40 13.23 -6.85
C LEU A 84 -9.05 14.59 -7.16
N ASP A 85 -8.23 15.63 -7.37
CA ASP A 85 -8.74 16.96 -7.73
C ASP A 85 -9.43 16.98 -9.09
N ASN A 86 -8.88 16.26 -10.07
CA ASN A 86 -9.53 16.12 -11.37
C ASN A 86 -10.86 15.37 -11.27
N ILE A 87 -10.92 14.27 -10.50
CA ILE A 87 -12.19 13.56 -10.24
C ILE A 87 -13.20 14.50 -9.59
N LYS A 88 -12.82 15.26 -8.55
CA LYS A 88 -13.71 16.24 -7.90
C LYS A 88 -14.23 17.31 -8.86
N LYS A 89 -13.37 17.81 -9.77
CA LYS A 89 -13.79 18.79 -10.80
C LYS A 89 -14.83 18.21 -11.74
N HIS A 90 -14.60 17.02 -12.27
CA HIS A 90 -15.55 16.36 -13.17
C HIS A 90 -16.88 16.05 -12.48
N LEU A 91 -16.85 15.56 -11.24
CA LEU A 91 -18.07 15.35 -10.44
C LEU A 91 -18.86 16.65 -10.23
N LYS A 92 -18.17 17.78 -10.04
CA LYS A 92 -18.82 19.10 -9.85
C LYS A 92 -19.37 19.68 -11.14
N SER A 93 -18.68 19.52 -12.27
CA SER A 93 -19.13 20.03 -13.60
C SER A 93 -20.17 19.13 -14.26
N GLY A 94 -20.25 17.86 -13.87
CA GLY A 94 -21.06 16.85 -14.56
C GLY A 94 -20.41 16.30 -15.84
N GLU A 95 -19.18 16.71 -16.15
CA GLU A 95 -18.42 16.19 -17.30
C GLU A 95 -17.91 14.79 -16.99
N MET A 96 -18.08 13.85 -17.91
CA MET A 96 -17.73 12.44 -17.72
C MET A 96 -16.54 11.97 -18.55
N GLU A 97 -16.07 12.78 -19.51
CA GLU A 97 -15.14 12.35 -20.56
C GLU A 97 -13.84 11.73 -20.04
N MET A 98 -13.30 12.23 -18.93
CA MET A 98 -12.00 11.79 -18.41
C MET A 98 -12.06 11.13 -17.03
N VAL A 99 -13.26 10.82 -16.53
CA VAL A 99 -13.42 10.27 -15.16
C VAL A 99 -12.79 8.89 -15.02
N ASP A 100 -12.91 8.04 -16.02
CA ASP A 100 -12.32 6.70 -16.09
C ASP A 100 -10.78 6.76 -16.02
N LEU A 101 -10.17 7.70 -16.77
CA LEU A 101 -8.72 7.91 -16.75
C LEU A 101 -8.23 8.34 -15.37
N TRP A 102 -8.89 9.31 -14.73
CA TRP A 102 -8.47 9.81 -13.43
C TRP A 102 -8.70 8.78 -12.33
N THR A 103 -9.79 8.00 -12.40
CA THR A 103 -10.04 6.88 -11.48
C THR A 103 -8.96 5.82 -11.59
N ARG A 104 -8.55 5.45 -12.80
CA ARG A 104 -7.46 4.50 -13.04
C ARG A 104 -6.11 5.02 -12.53
N LYS A 105 -5.81 6.31 -12.77
CA LYS A 105 -4.58 6.94 -12.29
C LYS A 105 -4.54 7.05 -10.76
N LEU A 106 -5.66 7.40 -10.14
CA LEU A 106 -5.76 7.45 -8.69
C LEU A 106 -5.48 6.08 -8.06
N ALA A 107 -6.03 5.00 -8.63
CA ALA A 107 -5.72 3.65 -8.17
C ALA A 107 -4.21 3.34 -8.22
N TYR A 108 -3.52 3.78 -9.28
CA TYR A 108 -2.08 3.62 -9.42
C TYR A 108 -1.30 4.46 -8.39
N HIS A 109 -1.52 5.78 -8.35
CA HIS A 109 -0.74 6.67 -7.51
C HIS A 109 -1.04 6.51 -6.02
N PHE A 110 -2.32 6.30 -5.66
CA PHE A 110 -2.69 6.10 -4.25
C PHE A 110 -2.17 4.76 -3.73
N SER A 111 -2.26 3.68 -4.51
CA SER A 111 -1.66 2.40 -4.12
C SER A 111 -0.15 2.51 -3.95
N SER A 112 0.53 3.22 -4.86
CA SER A 112 1.96 3.54 -4.72
C SER A 112 2.24 4.26 -3.40
N HIS A 113 1.49 5.31 -3.07
CA HIS A 113 1.64 6.05 -1.83
C HIS A 113 1.46 5.17 -0.59
N VAL A 114 0.42 4.33 -0.57
CA VAL A 114 0.16 3.39 0.54
C VAL A 114 1.33 2.42 0.73
N LEU A 115 1.76 1.77 -0.36
CA LEU A 115 2.83 0.77 -0.29
C LEU A 115 4.17 1.39 0.13
N HIS A 116 4.55 2.55 -0.40
CA HIS A 116 5.76 3.24 0.05
C HIS A 116 5.68 3.65 1.52
N SER A 117 4.52 4.15 1.99
CA SER A 117 4.35 4.52 3.40
C SER A 117 4.54 3.33 4.34
N ILE A 118 4.10 2.13 3.93
CA ILE A 118 4.34 0.89 4.67
C ILE A 118 5.82 0.49 4.58
N PHE A 119 6.40 0.53 3.39
CA PHE A 119 7.78 0.11 3.13
C PHE A 119 8.77 0.82 4.07
N TRP A 120 8.69 2.15 4.20
CA TRP A 120 9.60 2.89 5.07
C TRP A 120 9.53 2.47 6.54
N THR A 121 8.35 2.15 7.03
CA THR A 121 8.16 1.74 8.43
C THR A 121 8.42 0.25 8.65
N ASN A 122 8.44 -0.55 7.61
CA ASN A 122 8.79 -1.97 7.69
C ASN A 122 10.30 -2.24 7.76
N LEU A 123 11.16 -1.19 7.71
CA LEU A 123 12.61 -1.36 7.64
C LEU A 123 13.31 -0.82 8.88
N THR A 124 14.34 -1.54 9.34
CA THR A 124 15.19 -1.18 10.47
C THR A 124 16.60 -1.73 10.29
N ASN A 125 17.59 -1.11 10.91
CA ASN A 125 18.97 -1.66 11.00
C ASN A 125 19.18 -2.59 12.19
N LYS A 126 18.10 -2.90 12.95
CA LYS A 126 18.15 -3.80 14.12
C LYS A 126 17.63 -5.17 13.72
N LYS A 127 18.24 -6.23 14.24
CA LYS A 127 17.67 -7.57 14.11
C LYS A 127 16.42 -7.70 14.98
N THR A 128 15.28 -7.92 14.32
CA THR A 128 14.00 -8.19 14.96
C THR A 128 13.44 -9.53 14.47
N GLN A 129 12.46 -10.07 15.18
CA GLN A 129 11.77 -11.30 14.80
C GLN A 129 10.29 -11.22 15.22
N PRO A 130 9.39 -11.90 14.51
CA PRO A 130 7.98 -11.93 14.88
C PRO A 130 7.78 -12.54 16.26
N LYS A 131 6.86 -11.96 17.02
CA LYS A 131 6.56 -12.36 18.41
C LYS A 131 5.06 -12.53 18.60
N ALA A 132 4.69 -13.13 19.73
CA ALA A 132 3.32 -13.23 20.23
C ALA A 132 2.30 -13.70 19.14
N ASP A 133 1.25 -12.93 18.92
CA ASP A 133 0.14 -13.36 18.08
C ASP A 133 0.49 -13.41 16.59
N LEU A 134 1.41 -12.54 16.13
CA LEU A 134 1.92 -12.63 14.76
C LEU A 134 2.65 -13.95 14.52
N LEU A 135 3.54 -14.36 15.44
CA LEU A 135 4.26 -15.63 15.29
C LEU A 135 3.30 -16.83 15.26
N LYS A 136 2.33 -16.87 16.17
CA LYS A 136 1.29 -17.92 16.17
C LYS A 136 0.52 -17.99 14.86
N GLN A 137 0.16 -16.81 14.29
CA GLN A 137 -0.54 -16.77 13.01
C GLN A 137 0.35 -17.24 11.86
N ILE A 138 1.64 -16.87 11.87
CA ILE A 138 2.62 -17.36 10.90
C ILE A 138 2.76 -18.87 10.96
N GLU A 139 2.89 -19.42 12.16
CA GLU A 139 2.99 -20.88 12.37
C GLU A 139 1.73 -21.61 11.89
N LYS A 140 0.56 -21.05 12.17
CA LYS A 140 -0.72 -21.58 11.72
C LYS A 140 -0.83 -21.62 10.19
N ASP A 141 -0.48 -20.53 9.51
CA ASP A 141 -0.77 -20.36 8.08
C ASP A 141 0.38 -20.87 7.19
N PHE A 142 1.63 -20.84 7.67
CA PHE A 142 2.83 -21.24 6.90
C PHE A 142 3.62 -22.40 7.52
N GLY A 143 3.29 -22.79 8.74
CA GLY A 143 3.94 -23.88 9.47
C GLY A 143 5.19 -23.47 10.25
N SER A 144 5.92 -22.43 9.82
CA SER A 144 7.05 -21.84 10.56
C SER A 144 7.43 -20.47 10.00
N PHE A 145 8.17 -19.71 10.79
CA PHE A 145 8.72 -18.41 10.34
C PHE A 145 9.72 -18.58 9.18
N ASP A 146 10.59 -19.59 9.24
CA ASP A 146 11.56 -19.86 8.16
C ASP A 146 10.86 -20.17 6.84
N LYS A 147 9.74 -20.90 6.88
CA LYS A 147 8.92 -21.15 5.68
C LYS A 147 8.31 -19.86 5.14
N LEU A 148 7.77 -19.00 6.01
CA LEU A 148 7.26 -17.70 5.57
C LEU A 148 8.38 -16.89 4.88
N GLN A 149 9.58 -16.82 5.48
CA GLN A 149 10.71 -16.10 4.87
C GLN A 149 11.06 -16.66 3.49
N ALA A 150 11.13 -17.98 3.35
CA ALA A 150 11.39 -18.62 2.07
C ALA A 150 10.28 -18.32 1.03
N TYR A 151 9.01 -18.33 1.45
CA TYR A 151 7.89 -18.08 0.56
C TYR A 151 7.81 -16.62 0.12
N ILE A 152 7.98 -15.65 1.05
CA ILE A 152 7.96 -14.23 0.68
C ILE A 152 9.17 -13.86 -0.17
N ALA A 153 10.34 -14.46 0.07
CA ALA A 153 11.50 -14.32 -0.80
C ALA A 153 11.18 -14.80 -2.23
N LYS A 154 10.60 -16.00 -2.36
CA LYS A 154 10.23 -16.56 -3.66
C LYS A 154 9.20 -15.70 -4.37
N VAL A 155 8.15 -15.28 -3.67
CA VAL A 155 7.09 -14.42 -4.19
C VAL A 155 7.67 -13.09 -4.70
N SER A 156 8.49 -12.41 -3.89
CA SER A 156 9.07 -11.11 -4.24
C SER A 156 10.04 -11.20 -5.42
N LYS A 157 10.92 -12.20 -5.42
CA LYS A 157 11.91 -12.40 -6.50
C LYS A 157 11.26 -12.70 -7.86
N SER A 158 10.06 -13.30 -7.85
CA SER A 158 9.37 -13.78 -9.07
C SER A 158 8.26 -12.83 -9.56
N VAL A 159 8.10 -11.63 -9.00
CA VAL A 159 7.21 -10.60 -9.54
C VAL A 159 7.58 -10.28 -10.98
N GLU A 160 6.62 -10.34 -11.90
CA GLU A 160 6.84 -10.01 -13.30
C GLU A 160 6.94 -8.48 -13.48
N GLY A 161 7.99 -8.05 -14.18
CA GLY A 161 8.25 -6.63 -14.41
C GLY A 161 8.50 -5.87 -13.11
N SER A 162 7.75 -4.81 -12.88
CA SER A 162 7.82 -3.94 -11.70
C SER A 162 6.68 -4.23 -10.75
N GLY A 163 6.95 -4.25 -9.45
CA GLY A 163 5.89 -4.50 -8.47
C GLY A 163 6.40 -4.73 -7.05
N TRP A 164 5.64 -5.51 -6.29
CA TRP A 164 5.83 -5.70 -4.86
C TRP A 164 5.56 -7.14 -4.43
N GLY A 165 6.39 -7.67 -3.53
CA GLY A 165 6.04 -8.83 -2.72
C GLY A 165 5.34 -8.36 -1.46
N ILE A 166 4.18 -8.94 -1.13
CA ILE A 166 3.35 -8.46 -0.01
C ILE A 166 2.96 -9.63 0.88
N LEU A 167 3.14 -9.47 2.20
CA LEU A 167 2.44 -10.24 3.21
C LEU A 167 1.26 -9.40 3.70
N GLY A 168 0.05 -9.93 3.60
CA GLY A 168 -1.16 -9.25 4.03
C GLY A 168 -2.02 -10.11 4.95
N TYR A 169 -2.86 -9.46 5.74
CA TYR A 169 -3.93 -10.11 6.47
C TYR A 169 -5.22 -10.06 5.66
N GLN A 170 -5.85 -11.21 5.44
CA GLN A 170 -7.14 -11.32 4.77
C GLN A 170 -8.26 -11.49 5.81
N PRO A 171 -9.08 -10.46 6.08
CA PRO A 171 -10.09 -10.53 7.14
C PRO A 171 -11.21 -11.53 6.88
N TYR A 172 -11.56 -11.81 5.61
CA TYR A 172 -12.60 -12.76 5.27
C TYR A 172 -12.22 -14.21 5.58
N SER A 173 -10.95 -14.58 5.46
CA SER A 173 -10.43 -15.91 5.83
C SER A 173 -9.72 -15.92 7.18
N GLN A 174 -9.52 -14.78 7.82
CA GLN A 174 -8.79 -14.62 9.06
C GLN A 174 -7.40 -15.28 9.03
N SER A 175 -6.69 -15.07 7.92
CA SER A 175 -5.40 -15.67 7.64
C SER A 175 -4.41 -14.68 7.03
N LEU A 176 -3.14 -15.00 7.12
CA LEU A 176 -2.10 -14.34 6.37
C LEU A 176 -2.06 -14.87 4.93
N THR A 177 -1.80 -13.99 3.99
CA THR A 177 -1.68 -14.34 2.56
C THR A 177 -0.50 -13.64 1.93
N LEU A 178 0.09 -14.24 0.91
CA LEU A 178 1.16 -13.66 0.11
C LEU A 178 0.59 -13.21 -1.24
N LEU A 179 1.01 -12.03 -1.69
CA LEU A 179 0.62 -11.47 -2.97
C LEU A 179 1.84 -11.06 -3.78
N GLN A 180 1.75 -11.22 -5.09
CA GLN A 180 2.53 -10.48 -6.07
C GLN A 180 1.67 -9.32 -6.55
N CYS A 181 2.09 -8.09 -6.28
CA CYS A 181 1.40 -6.92 -6.80
C CYS A 181 2.20 -6.36 -7.97
N GLU A 182 1.69 -6.50 -9.19
CA GLU A 182 2.28 -5.85 -10.35
C GLU A 182 1.97 -4.35 -10.34
N ASN A 183 2.93 -3.54 -10.77
CA ASN A 183 2.91 -2.09 -10.59
C ASN A 183 2.67 -1.75 -9.12
N HIS A 184 1.52 -1.14 -8.78
CA HIS A 184 1.16 -0.83 -7.40
C HIS A 184 -0.24 -1.35 -7.03
N GLN A 185 -1.08 -1.72 -8.00
CA GLN A 185 -2.51 -1.99 -7.80
C GLN A 185 -3.04 -3.24 -8.50
N LYS A 186 -2.21 -3.92 -9.30
CA LYS A 186 -2.66 -5.11 -10.03
C LYS A 186 -2.41 -6.39 -9.23
N LEU A 187 -3.21 -7.43 -9.49
CA LEU A 187 -3.12 -8.76 -8.89
C LEU A 187 -3.29 -8.77 -7.36
N THR A 188 -3.98 -7.76 -6.83
CA THR A 188 -4.31 -7.68 -5.41
C THR A 188 -5.61 -8.45 -5.11
N GLN A 189 -5.76 -8.90 -3.86
CA GLN A 189 -7.00 -9.51 -3.38
C GLN A 189 -7.83 -8.46 -2.64
N TRP A 190 -9.14 -8.42 -2.92
CA TRP A 190 -10.05 -7.48 -2.23
C TRP A 190 -10.06 -7.71 -0.72
N GLY A 191 -9.95 -6.61 0.02
CA GLY A 191 -9.99 -6.60 1.47
C GLY A 191 -8.70 -6.98 2.17
N VAL A 192 -7.65 -7.42 1.46
CA VAL A 192 -6.35 -7.67 2.09
C VAL A 192 -5.77 -6.36 2.64
N ILE A 193 -5.29 -6.43 3.86
CA ILE A 193 -4.59 -5.35 4.54
C ILE A 193 -3.09 -5.67 4.52
N PRO A 194 -2.26 -4.91 3.77
CA PRO A 194 -0.82 -5.12 3.72
C PRO A 194 -0.18 -4.87 5.09
N ILE A 195 0.61 -5.83 5.58
CA ILE A 195 1.35 -5.69 6.85
C ILE A 195 2.86 -5.64 6.65
N LEU A 196 3.37 -6.30 5.59
CA LEU A 196 4.76 -6.22 5.13
C LEU A 196 4.77 -6.12 3.62
N VAL A 197 5.57 -5.19 3.08
CA VAL A 197 5.72 -4.98 1.65
C VAL A 197 7.21 -4.91 1.27
N ILE A 198 7.58 -5.49 0.14
CA ILE A 198 8.93 -5.46 -0.43
C ILE A 198 8.82 -4.87 -1.83
N ASP A 199 9.39 -3.69 -2.01
CA ASP A 199 9.47 -3.04 -3.31
C ASP A 199 10.48 -3.74 -4.21
N VAL A 200 10.04 -4.21 -5.37
CA VAL A 200 10.92 -4.84 -6.37
C VAL A 200 10.90 -4.12 -7.71
N TRP A 201 10.46 -2.86 -7.72
CA TRP A 201 10.73 -1.95 -8.81
C TRP A 201 12.24 -1.70 -8.94
N GLU A 202 12.74 -1.50 -10.14
CA GLU A 202 14.18 -1.27 -10.37
C GLU A 202 14.70 -0.04 -9.62
N HIS A 203 13.88 1.00 -9.44
CA HIS A 203 14.28 2.19 -8.69
C HIS A 203 14.64 1.91 -7.21
N ALA A 204 14.12 0.82 -6.64
CA ALA A 204 14.40 0.45 -5.26
C ALA A 204 15.78 -0.20 -5.08
N TYR A 205 16.39 -0.74 -6.16
CA TYR A 205 17.60 -1.53 -6.00
C TYR A 205 18.67 -1.34 -7.09
N TYR A 206 18.34 -0.79 -8.26
CA TYR A 206 19.23 -0.87 -9.42
C TYR A 206 20.56 -0.11 -9.23
N LEU A 207 20.57 0.99 -8.52
CA LEU A 207 21.81 1.75 -8.27
C LEU A 207 22.85 0.88 -7.54
N LYS A 208 22.45 0.15 -6.53
CA LYS A 208 23.32 -0.67 -5.70
C LYS A 208 23.47 -2.12 -6.22
N HIS A 209 22.36 -2.76 -6.50
CA HIS A 209 22.31 -4.19 -6.82
C HIS A 209 22.31 -4.50 -8.33
N LYS A 210 22.21 -3.47 -9.19
CA LYS A 210 22.13 -3.61 -10.66
C LYS A 210 20.94 -4.53 -11.02
N ASN A 211 21.16 -5.52 -11.86
CA ASN A 211 20.16 -6.50 -12.28
C ASN A 211 19.90 -7.64 -11.26
N LYS A 212 20.51 -7.56 -10.07
CA LYS A 212 20.43 -8.62 -9.07
C LYS A 212 19.29 -8.40 -8.08
N ARG A 213 18.04 -8.43 -8.59
CA ARG A 213 16.84 -8.32 -7.75
C ARG A 213 16.82 -9.32 -6.60
N GLY A 214 17.30 -10.57 -6.85
CA GLY A 214 17.35 -11.61 -5.85
C GLY A 214 18.18 -11.23 -4.63
N ASP A 215 19.39 -10.70 -4.85
CA ASP A 215 20.29 -10.27 -3.78
C ASP A 215 19.69 -9.10 -2.99
N PHE A 216 18.99 -8.18 -3.67
CA PHE A 216 18.29 -7.08 -3.02
C PHE A 216 17.15 -7.59 -2.12
N VAL A 217 16.33 -8.52 -2.60
CA VAL A 217 15.24 -9.10 -1.79
C VAL A 217 15.79 -9.77 -0.54
N ASP A 218 16.88 -10.53 -0.65
CA ASP A 218 17.53 -11.15 0.51
C ASP A 218 18.05 -10.09 1.48
N THR A 219 18.66 -9.01 0.98
CA THR A 219 19.11 -7.87 1.78
C THR A 219 17.96 -7.20 2.53
N VAL A 220 16.80 -6.98 1.87
CA VAL A 220 15.62 -6.37 2.51
C VAL A 220 15.07 -7.27 3.60
N LEU A 221 15.03 -8.58 3.38
CA LEU A 221 14.53 -9.55 4.39
C LEU A 221 15.36 -9.53 5.67
N ASP A 222 16.66 -9.21 5.60
CA ASP A 222 17.55 -9.09 6.77
C ASP A 222 17.25 -7.86 7.64
N ILE A 223 16.60 -6.83 7.07
CA ILE A 223 16.33 -5.55 7.72
C ILE A 223 14.84 -5.28 7.96
N ILE A 224 13.99 -6.30 7.91
CA ILE A 224 12.57 -6.16 8.24
C ILE A 224 12.39 -5.85 9.73
N ASP A 225 11.62 -4.82 10.01
CA ASP A 225 11.12 -4.49 11.36
C ASP A 225 9.89 -5.34 11.70
N TRP A 226 10.13 -6.53 12.24
CA TRP A 226 9.06 -7.45 12.63
C TRP A 226 8.22 -6.94 13.81
N ASP A 227 8.71 -5.99 14.59
CA ASP A 227 7.90 -5.33 15.61
C ASP A 227 6.86 -4.41 14.93
N ASN A 228 7.25 -3.64 13.90
CA ASN A 228 6.30 -2.87 13.10
C ASN A 228 5.30 -3.76 12.33
N VAL A 229 5.76 -4.88 11.76
CA VAL A 229 4.87 -5.84 11.09
C VAL A 229 3.84 -6.41 12.07
N ALA A 230 4.25 -6.70 13.32
CA ALA A 230 3.33 -7.18 14.36
C ALA A 230 2.29 -6.12 14.76
N ASP A 231 2.69 -4.84 14.87
CA ASP A 231 1.76 -3.73 15.16
C ASP A 231 0.73 -3.57 14.04
N ARG A 232 1.16 -3.66 12.78
CA ARG A 232 0.26 -3.66 11.61
C ARG A 232 -0.69 -4.84 11.61
N TYR A 233 -0.21 -6.03 11.92
CA TYR A 233 -1.05 -7.23 12.09
C TYR A 233 -2.09 -7.03 13.19
N ASN A 234 -1.67 -6.58 14.38
CA ASN A 234 -2.56 -6.32 15.51
C ASN A 234 -3.62 -5.26 15.21
N THR A 235 -3.31 -4.31 14.34
CA THR A 235 -4.28 -3.34 13.83
C THR A 235 -5.24 -4.00 12.83
N ALA A 236 -4.71 -4.75 11.87
CA ALA A 236 -5.50 -5.37 10.82
C ALA A 236 -6.57 -6.33 11.36
N ILE A 237 -6.25 -7.12 12.39
CA ILE A 237 -7.23 -8.03 13.03
C ILE A 237 -8.36 -7.32 13.78
N LYS A 238 -8.22 -6.03 14.11
CA LYS A 238 -9.25 -5.21 14.77
C LYS A 238 -10.21 -4.54 13.78
N LEU A 239 -9.85 -4.48 12.51
CA LEU A 239 -10.66 -3.86 11.45
C LEU A 239 -11.74 -4.82 10.87
N ARG A 240 -12.27 -5.70 11.73
CA ARG A 240 -13.31 -6.70 11.40
C ARG A 240 -14.67 -6.06 11.19
#